data_35ea4907372b1f3273710300e2c7174d
#
_entry.id   35ea4907372b1f3273710300e2c7174d
#
_cell.length_a   1.000
_cell.length_b   1.000
_cell.length_c   1.000
_cell.angle_alpha   90.00
_cell.angle_beta   90.00
_cell.angle_gamma   90.00
#
_symmetry.space_group_name_H-M   'P 1'
#
loop_
_entity.id
_entity.type
_entity.pdbx_description
1 polymer ?
#
loop_
_entity_poly.entity_id
_entity_poly.type
_entity_poly.pdbx_seq_one_letter_code
_entity_poly.pdbx_strand_id
1 'polypeptide(L)'
;MTHHRNIRLALTALTTVTGLGLSACSSDNSALPVSSTSAPLPAPSTTAAQPADIAKEKAIAAYLGMWSDMAAAATTSDWQSPKLVQNATAEALSKISRGLYADHYNGLVTKGKPENAPTVESIEPAENPTTVNIVDCGDDSRWIKYRADNGQPANDGLGGRRHINAMVKKAVDGSWKVTDFAIQDVGTC
;
A
#
# COMPACT_ATOMS: atom_id res chain seq x y z
N MET A 1 22.06 -18.74 33.71
CA MET A 1 22.97 -17.58 33.71
C MET A 1 22.18 -16.36 33.24
N THR A 2 21.82 -15.60 34.25
CA THR A 2 21.01 -14.37 34.20
C THR A 2 21.87 -13.19 33.79
N HIS A 3 21.47 -12.40 32.80
CA HIS A 3 21.97 -11.04 32.59
C HIS A 3 20.80 -10.04 32.45
N HIS A 4 20.54 -9.38 33.55
CA HIS A 4 19.83 -8.09 33.64
C HIS A 4 20.76 -6.97 33.16
N ARG A 5 20.28 -6.03 32.35
CA ARG A 5 20.83 -4.64 32.28
C ARG A 5 19.74 -3.70 31.74
N ASN A 6 19.10 -3.06 32.65
CA ASN A 6 19.23 -1.62 33.04
C ASN A 6 18.64 -0.60 32.06
N ILE A 7 17.55 -0.09 32.59
CA ILE A 7 16.81 1.14 32.31
C ILE A 7 17.75 2.36 32.36
N ARG A 8 17.64 3.27 31.42
CA ARG A 8 17.96 4.68 31.62
C ARG A 8 16.82 5.55 31.13
N LEU A 9 16.10 6.12 32.10
CA LEU A 9 15.26 7.31 31.94
C LEU A 9 16.18 8.51 31.69
N ALA A 10 15.81 9.39 30.78
CA ALA A 10 16.28 10.76 30.71
C ALA A 10 15.06 11.68 30.56
N LEU A 11 14.75 12.38 31.65
CA LEU A 11 13.92 13.59 31.69
C LEU A 11 14.78 14.79 31.33
N THR A 12 14.29 15.70 30.48
CA THR A 12 14.62 17.13 30.45
C THR A 12 13.49 17.82 29.71
N ALA A 13 12.73 18.63 30.34
CA ALA A 13 12.83 19.98 30.83
C ALA A 13 12.11 20.98 29.89
N LEU A 14 11.10 21.54 30.49
CA LEU A 14 10.20 22.64 30.16
C LEU A 14 10.96 23.95 29.86
N THR A 15 10.59 24.70 28.81
CA THR A 15 10.82 26.16 28.73
C THR A 15 9.60 26.86 28.18
N THR A 16 8.93 27.56 29.08
CA THR A 16 7.90 28.58 28.82
C THR A 16 8.58 29.90 28.45
N VAL A 17 8.12 30.55 27.37
CA VAL A 17 8.42 31.96 27.09
C VAL A 17 7.09 32.70 26.93
N THR A 18 6.80 33.49 27.93
CA THR A 18 5.76 34.52 27.96
C THR A 18 6.33 35.81 27.40
N GLY A 19 5.69 36.41 26.42
CA GLY A 19 6.02 37.74 25.89
C GLY A 19 4.76 38.58 25.80
N LEU A 20 4.52 39.45 26.83
CA LEU A 20 3.59 40.53 26.76
C LEU A 20 4.26 41.74 26.07
N GLY A 21 3.62 42.32 25.09
CA GLY A 21 3.98 43.61 24.52
C GLY A 21 2.74 44.48 24.33
N LEU A 22 2.45 45.33 25.31
CA LEU A 22 1.56 46.46 25.14
C LEU A 22 2.31 47.63 24.47
N SER A 23 1.75 48.23 23.46
CA SER A 23 2.06 49.60 23.05
C SER A 23 0.81 50.28 22.55
N ALA A 24 0.30 51.18 23.35
CA ALA A 24 -0.70 52.14 22.98
C ALA A 24 -0.01 53.34 22.32
N CYS A 25 -0.56 53.86 21.23
CA CYS A 25 -0.44 55.27 20.83
C CYS A 25 -1.71 55.72 20.13
N SER A 26 -2.33 56.65 20.76
CA SER A 26 -3.45 57.44 20.23
C SER A 26 -2.97 58.38 19.14
N SER A 27 -3.75 58.58 18.10
CA SER A 27 -3.87 59.86 17.35
C SER A 27 -5.20 59.90 16.63
N ASP A 28 -5.98 60.89 17.04
CA ASP A 28 -7.23 61.32 16.40
C ASP A 28 -7.01 61.69 14.94
N ASN A 29 -7.83 61.17 14.07
CA ASN A 29 -8.25 61.93 12.89
C ASN A 29 -9.59 61.42 12.37
N SER A 30 -10.59 62.27 12.41
CA SER A 30 -11.94 62.06 11.93
C SER A 30 -11.99 61.80 10.43
N ALA A 31 -12.42 60.62 10.04
CA ALA A 31 -12.88 60.33 8.69
C ALA A 31 -14.03 59.32 8.76
N LEU A 32 -15.07 59.61 8.01
CA LEU A 32 -16.37 58.97 7.94
C LEU A 32 -16.32 57.42 7.82
N PRO A 33 -17.30 56.69 8.41
CA PRO A 33 -17.28 55.23 8.35
C PRO A 33 -17.77 54.74 6.99
N VAL A 34 -16.88 54.32 6.15
CA VAL A 34 -17.21 53.36 5.06
C VAL A 34 -17.27 51.97 5.68
N SER A 35 -18.46 51.51 5.98
CA SER A 35 -18.71 50.13 6.39
C SER A 35 -18.43 49.20 5.21
N SER A 36 -17.19 48.81 5.04
CA SER A 36 -16.85 47.66 4.19
C SER A 36 -17.15 46.41 4.98
N THR A 37 -18.37 45.90 4.86
CA THR A 37 -18.74 44.59 5.31
C THR A 37 -18.03 43.57 4.39
N SER A 38 -16.83 43.18 4.76
CA SER A 38 -16.19 42.03 4.15
C SER A 38 -16.96 40.79 4.58
N ALA A 39 -17.75 40.23 3.69
CA ALA A 39 -18.38 38.93 3.91
C ALA A 39 -17.26 37.88 4.10
N PRO A 40 -17.34 36.99 5.12
CA PRO A 40 -16.39 35.94 5.27
C PRO A 40 -16.45 35.05 4.02
N LEU A 41 -15.28 34.80 3.37
CA LEU A 41 -15.18 33.79 2.34
C LEU A 41 -15.63 32.45 2.95
N PRO A 42 -16.50 31.70 2.26
CA PRO A 42 -16.88 30.38 2.73
C PRO A 42 -15.61 29.51 2.82
N ALA A 43 -15.39 28.97 4.02
CA ALA A 43 -14.31 27.97 4.23
C ALA A 43 -14.49 26.81 3.25
N PRO A 44 -13.42 26.29 2.66
CA PRO A 44 -13.52 25.13 1.78
C PRO A 44 -14.16 23.97 2.56
N SER A 45 -15.33 23.54 2.12
CA SER A 45 -15.99 22.33 2.65
C SER A 45 -15.15 21.14 2.24
N THR A 46 -14.37 20.57 3.15
CA THR A 46 -13.75 19.26 2.98
C THR A 46 -14.86 18.22 2.97
N THR A 47 -15.29 17.82 1.79
CA THR A 47 -16.19 16.67 1.63
C THR A 47 -15.48 15.44 2.18
N ALA A 48 -16.04 14.80 3.21
CA ALA A 48 -15.49 13.54 3.74
C ALA A 48 -15.47 12.50 2.61
N ALA A 49 -14.33 11.78 2.46
CA ALA A 49 -14.20 10.74 1.46
C ALA A 49 -15.27 9.66 1.66
N GLN A 50 -15.89 9.23 0.58
CA GLN A 50 -16.93 8.20 0.64
C GLN A 50 -16.34 6.85 1.05
N PRO A 51 -17.06 5.99 1.79
CA PRO A 51 -16.57 4.67 2.19
C PRO A 51 -16.06 3.83 1.01
N ALA A 52 -16.71 3.93 -0.15
CA ALA A 52 -16.30 3.25 -1.37
C ALA A 52 -14.95 3.74 -1.90
N ASP A 53 -14.67 5.05 -1.86
CA ASP A 53 -13.38 5.61 -2.31
C ASP A 53 -12.24 5.14 -1.40
N ILE A 54 -12.48 5.14 -0.08
CA ILE A 54 -11.51 4.63 0.90
C ILE A 54 -11.24 3.13 0.66
N ALA A 55 -12.27 2.34 0.40
CA ALA A 55 -12.15 0.91 0.11
C ALA A 55 -11.35 0.67 -1.16
N LYS A 56 -11.64 1.42 -2.22
CA LYS A 56 -10.91 1.38 -3.49
C LYS A 56 -9.42 1.63 -3.30
N GLU A 57 -9.07 2.73 -2.64
CA GLU A 57 -7.66 3.09 -2.39
C GLU A 57 -6.93 2.00 -1.60
N LYS A 58 -7.54 1.51 -0.52
CA LYS A 58 -6.95 0.48 0.34
C LYS A 58 -6.81 -0.86 -0.38
N ALA A 59 -7.79 -1.24 -1.18
CA ALA A 59 -7.74 -2.48 -1.95
C ALA A 59 -6.65 -2.43 -3.03
N ILE A 60 -6.53 -1.32 -3.77
CA ILE A 60 -5.47 -1.11 -4.74
C ILE A 60 -4.09 -1.17 -4.05
N ALA A 61 -3.95 -0.49 -2.90
CA ALA A 61 -2.70 -0.51 -2.13
C ALA A 61 -2.33 -1.95 -1.68
N ALA A 62 -3.29 -2.73 -1.18
CA ALA A 62 -3.06 -4.12 -0.79
C ALA A 62 -2.68 -5.00 -2.00
N TYR A 63 -3.33 -4.81 -3.14
CA TYR A 63 -3.00 -5.53 -4.37
C TYR A 63 -1.57 -5.25 -4.85
N LEU A 64 -1.20 -3.98 -4.95
CA LEU A 64 0.16 -3.58 -5.35
C LEU A 64 1.21 -3.99 -4.31
N GLY A 65 0.85 -3.91 -3.01
CA GLY A 65 1.67 -4.40 -1.92
C GLY A 65 1.95 -5.89 -2.01
N MET A 66 0.94 -6.71 -2.31
CA MET A 66 1.10 -8.16 -2.53
C MET A 66 2.13 -8.47 -3.63
N TRP A 67 2.04 -7.79 -4.78
CA TRP A 67 3.00 -7.99 -5.88
C TRP A 67 4.40 -7.53 -5.50
N SER A 68 4.52 -6.43 -4.75
CA SER A 68 5.81 -5.94 -4.25
C SER A 68 6.45 -6.91 -3.25
N ASP A 69 5.67 -7.47 -2.31
CA ASP A 69 6.14 -8.43 -1.32
C ASP A 69 6.55 -9.75 -1.97
N MET A 70 5.75 -10.22 -2.94
CA MET A 70 6.06 -11.40 -3.73
C MET A 70 7.35 -11.22 -4.54
N ALA A 71 7.52 -10.07 -5.22
CA ALA A 71 8.74 -9.78 -5.97
C ALA A 71 9.98 -9.73 -5.07
N ALA A 72 9.86 -9.14 -3.88
CA ALA A 72 10.95 -9.11 -2.90
C ALA A 72 11.30 -10.51 -2.40
N ALA A 73 10.31 -11.35 -2.06
CA ALA A 73 10.52 -12.73 -1.62
C ALA A 73 11.10 -13.61 -2.73
N ALA A 74 10.71 -13.37 -3.99
CA ALA A 74 11.18 -14.12 -5.15
C ALA A 74 12.68 -13.93 -5.46
N THR A 75 13.30 -12.85 -4.96
CA THR A 75 14.75 -12.64 -5.14
C THR A 75 15.62 -13.73 -4.48
N THR A 76 15.08 -14.44 -3.50
CA THR A 76 15.71 -15.55 -2.78
C THR A 76 14.81 -16.78 -2.72
N SER A 77 13.65 -16.71 -3.36
CA SER A 77 12.59 -17.72 -3.30
C SER A 77 12.19 -18.08 -1.86
N ASP A 78 12.08 -17.03 -1.01
CA ASP A 78 11.70 -17.15 0.40
C ASP A 78 10.18 -17.30 0.54
N TRP A 79 9.69 -18.56 0.46
CA TRP A 79 8.25 -18.86 0.59
C TRP A 79 7.70 -18.65 2.01
N GLN A 80 8.57 -18.46 3.00
CA GLN A 80 8.23 -18.23 4.41
C GLN A 80 8.36 -16.75 4.82
N SER A 81 8.65 -15.87 3.86
CA SER A 81 8.84 -14.45 4.13
C SER A 81 7.66 -13.85 4.92
N PRO A 82 7.92 -13.23 6.09
CA PRO A 82 6.86 -12.60 6.89
C PRO A 82 6.18 -11.41 6.19
N LYS A 83 6.75 -10.91 5.10
CA LYS A 83 6.13 -9.85 4.30
C LYS A 83 4.91 -10.35 3.54
N LEU A 84 4.89 -11.61 3.11
CA LEU A 84 3.80 -12.16 2.30
C LEU A 84 2.43 -12.07 3.00
N VAL A 85 2.39 -12.18 4.33
CA VAL A 85 1.15 -12.10 5.11
C VAL A 85 0.66 -10.66 5.33
N GLN A 86 1.43 -9.65 4.93
CA GLN A 86 1.03 -8.25 5.12
C GLN A 86 -0.11 -7.87 4.17
N ASN A 87 0.00 -8.28 2.92
CA ASN A 87 -0.94 -7.91 1.86
C ASN A 87 -1.70 -9.09 1.25
N ALA A 88 -1.34 -10.35 1.58
CA ALA A 88 -2.02 -11.55 1.11
C ALA A 88 -2.49 -12.44 2.26
N THR A 89 -3.55 -13.21 2.02
CA THR A 89 -4.08 -14.20 2.96
C THR A 89 -4.82 -15.31 2.19
N ALA A 90 -5.28 -16.33 2.88
CA ALA A 90 -6.08 -17.42 2.32
C ALA A 90 -5.45 -18.04 1.05
N GLU A 91 -6.23 -18.17 -0.03
CA GLU A 91 -5.77 -18.82 -1.26
C GLU A 91 -4.67 -18.01 -1.97
N ALA A 92 -4.71 -16.67 -1.92
CA ALA A 92 -3.66 -15.83 -2.49
C ALA A 92 -2.30 -16.12 -1.85
N LEU A 93 -2.23 -16.13 -0.51
CA LEU A 93 -0.99 -16.46 0.21
C LEU A 93 -0.52 -17.89 -0.10
N SER A 94 -1.46 -18.84 -0.15
CA SER A 94 -1.16 -20.24 -0.48
C SER A 94 -0.55 -20.39 -1.89
N LYS A 95 -1.12 -19.71 -2.90
CA LYS A 95 -0.60 -19.70 -4.28
C LYS A 95 0.80 -19.12 -4.35
N ILE A 96 1.03 -17.99 -3.71
CA ILE A 96 2.35 -17.32 -3.67
C ILE A 96 3.39 -18.23 -3.00
N SER A 97 3.09 -18.74 -1.79
CA SER A 97 4.01 -19.57 -1.05
C SER A 97 4.36 -20.88 -1.79
N ARG A 98 3.36 -21.51 -2.42
CA ARG A 98 3.61 -22.72 -3.25
C ARG A 98 4.49 -22.41 -4.46
N GLY A 99 4.27 -21.28 -5.14
CA GLY A 99 5.09 -20.88 -6.27
C GLY A 99 6.56 -20.64 -5.86
N LEU A 100 6.76 -19.85 -4.81
CA LEU A 100 8.10 -19.58 -4.26
C LEU A 100 8.78 -20.84 -3.73
N TYR A 101 8.04 -21.76 -3.09
CA TYR A 101 8.56 -23.04 -2.66
C TYR A 101 9.03 -23.88 -3.86
N ALA A 102 8.25 -23.93 -4.93
CA ALA A 102 8.65 -24.65 -6.15
C ALA A 102 9.91 -24.05 -6.77
N ASP A 103 10.02 -22.72 -6.82
CA ASP A 103 11.21 -22.03 -7.29
C ASP A 103 12.42 -22.34 -6.40
N HIS A 104 12.27 -22.28 -5.08
CA HIS A 104 13.32 -22.66 -4.13
C HIS A 104 13.80 -24.11 -4.33
N TYR A 105 12.86 -25.05 -4.43
CA TYR A 105 13.18 -26.47 -4.62
C TYR A 105 13.92 -26.72 -5.93
N ASN A 106 13.62 -25.97 -6.99
CA ASN A 106 14.26 -26.05 -8.29
C ASN A 106 15.55 -25.21 -8.41
N GLY A 107 16.00 -24.56 -7.33
CA GLY A 107 17.18 -23.71 -7.32
C GLY A 107 17.01 -22.45 -8.19
N LEU A 108 15.81 -21.90 -8.26
CA LEU A 108 15.47 -20.71 -9.02
C LEU A 108 15.26 -19.49 -8.12
N VAL A 109 15.61 -18.33 -8.62
CA VAL A 109 15.31 -17.01 -8.04
C VAL A 109 14.78 -16.10 -9.14
N THR A 110 13.96 -15.13 -8.79
CA THR A 110 13.41 -14.19 -9.78
C THR A 110 13.94 -12.78 -9.54
N LYS A 111 14.35 -12.09 -10.60
CA LYS A 111 14.83 -10.70 -10.56
C LYS A 111 13.90 -9.79 -11.31
N GLY A 112 13.86 -8.53 -10.89
CA GLY A 112 12.91 -7.56 -11.38
C GLY A 112 11.60 -7.60 -10.61
N LYS A 113 10.56 -7.07 -11.20
CA LYS A 113 9.20 -7.07 -10.65
C LYS A 113 8.20 -6.93 -11.79
N PRO A 114 6.96 -7.41 -11.63
CA PRO A 114 5.90 -7.15 -12.60
C PRO A 114 5.48 -5.67 -12.56
N GLU A 115 4.96 -5.18 -13.67
CA GLU A 115 4.29 -3.89 -13.76
C GLU A 115 2.79 -4.11 -13.70
N ASN A 116 2.13 -3.41 -12.79
CA ASN A 116 0.71 -3.54 -12.51
C ASN A 116 0.02 -2.18 -12.62
N ALA A 117 -1.16 -2.16 -13.25
CA ALA A 117 -2.02 -0.99 -13.37
C ALA A 117 -3.48 -1.38 -13.05
N PRO A 118 -3.78 -1.74 -11.77
CA PRO A 118 -5.07 -2.28 -11.39
C PRO A 118 -6.20 -1.27 -11.51
N THR A 119 -7.36 -1.76 -11.90
CA THR A 119 -8.63 -1.03 -11.86
C THR A 119 -9.64 -1.79 -11.01
N VAL A 120 -10.52 -1.07 -10.32
CA VAL A 120 -11.58 -1.68 -9.53
C VAL A 120 -12.74 -2.01 -10.46
N GLU A 121 -13.15 -3.28 -10.43
CA GLU A 121 -14.31 -3.79 -11.16
C GLU A 121 -15.61 -3.65 -10.34
N SER A 122 -15.57 -4.03 -9.05
CA SER A 122 -16.71 -3.88 -8.15
C SER A 122 -16.30 -3.66 -6.70
N ILE A 123 -17.22 -3.06 -5.92
CA ILE A 123 -17.07 -2.81 -4.48
C ILE A 123 -18.35 -3.26 -3.79
N GLU A 124 -18.24 -4.13 -2.80
CA GLU A 124 -19.37 -4.77 -2.13
C GLU A 124 -19.19 -4.86 -0.61
N PRO A 125 -20.29 -4.59 0.16
CA PRO A 125 -21.46 -3.81 -0.24
C PRO A 125 -21.13 -2.32 -0.43
N ALA A 126 -21.91 -1.57 -1.20
CA ALA A 126 -21.60 -0.20 -1.58
C ALA A 126 -21.49 0.76 -0.39
N GLU A 127 -22.35 0.61 0.63
CA GLU A 127 -22.41 1.53 1.78
C GLU A 127 -21.36 1.24 2.86
N ASN A 128 -21.01 -0.04 3.05
CA ASN A 128 -20.00 -0.48 4.02
C ASN A 128 -19.10 -1.55 3.38
N PRO A 129 -18.17 -1.15 2.51
CA PRO A 129 -17.38 -2.06 1.72
C PRO A 129 -16.53 -3.01 2.56
N THR A 130 -16.60 -4.30 2.21
CA THR A 130 -15.77 -5.36 2.79
C THR A 130 -15.05 -6.19 1.74
N THR A 131 -15.48 -6.09 0.46
CA THR A 131 -14.90 -6.80 -0.67
C THR A 131 -14.74 -5.85 -1.85
N VAL A 132 -13.59 -5.93 -2.52
CA VAL A 132 -13.29 -5.20 -3.75
C VAL A 132 -12.73 -6.20 -4.75
N ASN A 133 -13.33 -6.26 -5.94
CA ASN A 133 -12.81 -7.01 -7.07
C ASN A 133 -11.98 -6.09 -7.95
N ILE A 134 -10.80 -6.57 -8.32
CA ILE A 134 -9.80 -5.84 -9.11
C ILE A 134 -9.55 -6.63 -10.39
N VAL A 135 -9.44 -5.89 -11.49
CA VAL A 135 -8.90 -6.38 -12.77
C VAL A 135 -7.64 -5.62 -13.10
N ASP A 136 -6.66 -6.31 -13.67
CA ASP A 136 -5.38 -5.73 -14.07
C ASP A 136 -4.90 -6.35 -15.38
N CYS A 137 -4.12 -5.59 -16.12
CA CYS A 137 -3.30 -6.09 -17.21
C CYS A 137 -1.84 -5.99 -16.79
N GLY A 138 -1.40 -6.96 -15.98
CA GLY A 138 -0.04 -7.01 -15.46
C GLY A 138 0.97 -7.43 -16.53
N ASP A 139 2.15 -6.84 -16.52
CA ASP A 139 3.27 -7.16 -17.42
C ASP A 139 4.43 -7.75 -16.62
N ASP A 140 4.70 -9.04 -16.80
CA ASP A 140 5.80 -9.77 -16.16
C ASP A 140 7.01 -9.97 -17.08
N SER A 141 7.08 -9.31 -18.24
CA SER A 141 8.18 -9.44 -19.21
C SER A 141 9.57 -9.12 -18.64
N ARG A 142 9.62 -8.29 -17.58
CA ARG A 142 10.86 -7.93 -16.88
C ARG A 142 11.02 -8.60 -15.51
N TRP A 143 10.19 -9.57 -15.20
CA TRP A 143 10.24 -10.36 -13.97
C TRP A 143 10.70 -11.77 -14.30
N ILE A 144 12.03 -11.96 -14.37
CA ILE A 144 12.68 -13.08 -15.03
C ILE A 144 13.33 -14.01 -14.01
N LYS A 145 13.14 -15.32 -14.22
CA LYS A 145 13.76 -16.36 -13.40
C LYS A 145 15.20 -16.64 -13.83
N TYR A 146 16.01 -16.90 -12.82
CA TYR A 146 17.43 -17.24 -12.96
C TYR A 146 17.76 -18.47 -12.10
N ARG A 147 18.76 -19.23 -12.49
CA ARG A 147 19.34 -20.25 -11.65
C ARG A 147 20.12 -19.60 -10.51
N ALA A 148 19.85 -20.04 -9.27
CA ALA A 148 20.48 -19.46 -8.08
C ALA A 148 21.97 -19.79 -7.99
N ASP A 149 22.39 -20.96 -8.52
CA ASP A 149 23.76 -21.46 -8.45
C ASP A 149 24.74 -20.72 -9.37
N ASN A 150 24.31 -20.32 -10.55
CA ASN A 150 25.21 -19.75 -11.56
C ASN A 150 24.71 -18.43 -12.19
N GLY A 151 23.52 -17.97 -11.82
CA GLY A 151 22.94 -16.71 -12.27
C GLY A 151 22.51 -16.68 -13.74
N GLN A 152 22.48 -17.83 -14.42
CA GLN A 152 21.99 -17.91 -15.80
C GLN A 152 20.47 -17.81 -15.85
N PRO A 153 19.87 -17.16 -16.87
CA PRO A 153 18.44 -17.18 -17.07
C PRO A 153 17.88 -18.61 -17.12
N ALA A 154 16.78 -18.86 -16.44
CA ALA A 154 16.03 -20.10 -16.59
C ALA A 154 15.11 -19.98 -17.82
N ASN A 155 15.05 -21.05 -18.63
CA ASN A 155 14.15 -21.10 -19.77
C ASN A 155 12.75 -21.54 -19.31
N ASP A 156 12.04 -20.67 -18.63
CA ASP A 156 10.68 -20.92 -18.12
C ASP A 156 9.56 -20.26 -18.96
N GLY A 157 9.91 -19.80 -20.15
CA GLY A 157 9.00 -19.13 -21.07
C GLY A 157 9.21 -17.63 -21.13
N LEU A 158 8.51 -16.99 -22.06
CA LEU A 158 8.50 -15.55 -22.18
C LEU A 158 7.44 -14.97 -21.25
N GLY A 159 7.81 -13.94 -20.48
CA GLY A 159 6.88 -13.08 -19.79
C GLY A 159 6.12 -12.20 -20.78
N GLY A 160 5.12 -11.49 -20.29
CA GLY A 160 4.33 -10.57 -21.11
C GLY A 160 3.08 -10.08 -20.38
N ARG A 161 2.18 -9.48 -21.13
CA ARG A 161 0.93 -8.95 -20.59
C ARG A 161 -0.08 -10.05 -20.36
N ARG A 162 -0.69 -10.03 -19.17
CA ARG A 162 -1.66 -11.03 -18.72
C ARG A 162 -2.82 -10.39 -18.01
N HIS A 163 -4.01 -10.85 -18.33
CA HIS A 163 -5.19 -10.46 -17.56
C HIS A 163 -5.14 -11.11 -16.16
N ILE A 164 -5.37 -10.30 -15.15
CA ILE A 164 -5.36 -10.71 -13.74
C ILE A 164 -6.68 -10.29 -13.11
N ASN A 165 -7.35 -11.22 -12.43
CA ASN A 165 -8.46 -10.94 -11.55
C ASN A 165 -8.02 -11.14 -10.11
N ALA A 166 -8.41 -10.26 -9.19
CA ALA A 166 -8.10 -10.40 -7.78
C ALA A 166 -9.28 -9.99 -6.90
N MET A 167 -9.43 -10.70 -5.78
CA MET A 167 -10.39 -10.39 -4.73
C MET A 167 -9.65 -9.88 -3.50
N VAL A 168 -9.99 -8.68 -3.06
CA VAL A 168 -9.41 -8.04 -1.88
C VAL A 168 -10.51 -7.88 -0.84
N LYS A 169 -10.24 -8.32 0.39
CA LYS A 169 -11.20 -8.25 1.49
C LYS A 169 -10.65 -7.50 2.68
N LYS A 170 -11.57 -6.83 3.38
CA LYS A 170 -11.29 -6.21 4.66
C LYS A 170 -11.26 -7.27 5.75
N ALA A 171 -10.14 -7.39 6.44
CA ALA A 171 -9.95 -8.30 7.57
C ALA A 171 -10.60 -7.74 8.85
N VAL A 172 -10.70 -8.57 9.88
CA VAL A 172 -11.31 -8.22 11.17
C VAL A 172 -10.56 -7.07 11.86
N ASP A 173 -9.24 -6.99 11.67
CA ASP A 173 -8.38 -5.92 12.18
C ASP A 173 -8.47 -4.62 11.38
N GLY A 174 -9.32 -4.58 10.34
CA GLY A 174 -9.52 -3.43 9.47
C GLY A 174 -8.50 -3.30 8.34
N SER A 175 -7.49 -4.16 8.27
CA SER A 175 -6.58 -4.23 7.12
C SER A 175 -7.28 -4.78 5.87
N TRP A 176 -6.77 -4.42 4.69
CA TRP A 176 -7.22 -4.98 3.44
C TRP A 176 -6.17 -5.94 2.90
N LYS A 177 -6.60 -7.13 2.47
CA LYS A 177 -5.69 -8.18 1.97
C LYS A 177 -6.27 -8.86 0.74
N VAL A 178 -5.40 -9.18 -0.21
CA VAL A 178 -5.76 -10.05 -1.33
C VAL A 178 -6.04 -11.45 -0.78
N THR A 179 -7.25 -11.94 -1.00
CA THR A 179 -7.68 -13.27 -0.55
C THR A 179 -7.57 -14.33 -1.64
N ASP A 180 -7.70 -13.89 -2.89
CA ASP A 180 -7.54 -14.75 -4.06
C ASP A 180 -7.12 -13.93 -5.28
N PHE A 181 -6.45 -14.56 -6.24
CA PHE A 181 -6.16 -14.01 -7.56
C PHE A 181 -6.00 -15.11 -8.60
N ALA A 182 -6.26 -14.76 -9.86
CA ALA A 182 -6.05 -15.63 -11.00
C ALA A 182 -5.30 -14.85 -12.10
N ILE A 183 -4.26 -15.46 -12.65
CA ILE A 183 -3.46 -14.93 -13.74
C ILE A 183 -3.76 -15.78 -14.99
N GLN A 184 -4.10 -15.12 -16.09
CA GLN A 184 -4.34 -15.79 -17.37
C GLN A 184 -3.05 -15.92 -18.18
N ASP A 185 -3.13 -16.55 -19.35
CA ASP A 185 -1.99 -16.74 -20.23
C ASP A 185 -1.44 -15.43 -20.79
N VAL A 186 -0.19 -15.45 -21.27
CA VAL A 186 0.44 -14.31 -21.95
C VAL A 186 -0.37 -13.92 -23.19
N GLY A 187 -0.56 -12.62 -23.35
CA GLY A 187 -1.28 -12.05 -24.48
C GLY A 187 -2.81 -11.98 -24.29
N THR A 188 -3.32 -12.17 -23.05
CA THR A 188 -4.76 -12.05 -22.78
C THR A 188 -5.22 -10.61 -22.54
N CYS A 189 -4.30 -9.70 -22.48
CA CYS A 189 -4.51 -8.26 -22.55
C CYS A 189 -3.25 -7.62 -23.19
#